data_6cb4171c005633eb1440960032beb8f0
#
_entry.id   6cb4171c005633eb1440960032beb8f0
#
_cell.length_a   1.000
_cell.length_b   1.000
_cell.length_c   1.000
_cell.angle_alpha   90.00
_cell.angle_beta   90.00
_cell.angle_gamma   90.00
#
_symmetry.space_group_name_H-M   'P 1'
#
loop_
_entity.id
_entity.type
_entity.pdbx_description
1 polymer ?
#
loop_
_entity_poly.entity_id
_entity_poly.type
_entity_poly.pdbx_seq_one_letter_code
_entity_poly.pdbx_strand_id
1 'polypeptide(L)'
;MHQAVRSPPDADFVLAGVSNVQRVCQLTGKESINKTDRFGVYGTDLGSMFEHRGRVFFLFGDTFGPRSDSQTGGGGQNWRCNTMAFTSDDNPSNGVLFDGMIVSADGMAKELITAKRIDKDEISAIPTYSVSANNAMYVFYMSVNHWGAPGYWYCNFGGLARSTDDGQTWQKLEELKWPGDGNFVQTAIARQDGQLWIWGIPGGRHGGVQLMRVAEARIEDMRSYEYFAGMGEATAVWSRDMRKAVTIVEKPVGELSVVWNEYLQRWLMAYLNEQTHAIEMREGVSPWGPWSPPHRVCSAADYPALYGAYMHPRFLEDGGRTVYFAMSQWLPYNVFWMKAVLQKID
;
A
#
# COMPACT_ATOMS: atom_id res chain seq x y z
N MET A 1 -12.79 13.90 23.31
CA MET A 1 -11.49 14.56 23.09
C MET A 1 -10.44 13.47 23.04
N HIS A 2 -9.96 13.11 21.86
CA HIS A 2 -8.85 12.15 21.72
C HIS A 2 -7.56 12.94 21.95
N GLN A 3 -6.84 12.60 23.02
CA GLN A 3 -5.49 13.10 23.20
C GLN A 3 -4.58 12.43 22.15
N ALA A 4 -4.03 13.22 21.22
CA ALA A 4 -2.95 12.77 20.37
C ALA A 4 -1.76 12.37 21.26
N VAL A 5 -1.15 11.23 20.97
CA VAL A 5 0.13 10.85 21.60
C VAL A 5 1.15 11.89 21.15
N ARG A 6 1.52 12.80 22.05
CA ARG A 6 2.62 13.73 21.77
C ARG A 6 3.90 12.91 21.59
N SER A 7 4.61 13.13 20.51
CA SER A 7 5.96 12.62 20.36
C SER A 7 6.77 13.01 21.59
N PRO A 8 7.56 12.09 22.20
CA PRO A 8 8.50 12.50 23.21
C PRO A 8 9.40 13.62 22.65
N PRO A 9 9.68 14.68 23.40
CA PRO A 9 10.49 15.80 22.92
C PRO A 9 11.94 15.45 22.53
N ASP A 10 12.38 14.20 22.80
CA ASP A 10 13.78 13.76 22.67
C ASP A 10 13.94 12.52 21.77
N ALA A 11 13.10 12.30 20.78
CA ALA A 11 13.37 11.22 19.83
C ALA A 11 14.44 11.70 18.83
N ASP A 12 15.61 11.08 18.86
CA ASP A 12 16.69 11.34 17.91
C ASP A 12 16.31 10.79 16.53
N PHE A 13 15.66 11.64 15.74
CA PHE A 13 15.41 11.34 14.35
C PHE A 13 16.68 11.55 13.52
N VAL A 14 16.92 10.64 12.59
CA VAL A 14 18.17 10.60 11.82
C VAL A 14 17.96 10.90 10.32
N LEU A 15 16.71 10.84 9.82
CA LEU A 15 16.41 11.21 8.44
C LEU A 15 16.49 12.73 8.28
N ALA A 16 17.49 13.20 7.53
CA ALA A 16 17.69 14.64 7.25
C ALA A 16 16.86 15.11 6.04
N GLY A 17 16.53 14.21 5.12
CA GLY A 17 15.79 14.53 3.91
C GLY A 17 15.85 13.46 2.84
N VAL A 18 15.26 13.78 1.69
CA VAL A 18 15.22 12.93 0.50
C VAL A 18 15.72 13.72 -0.71
N SER A 19 16.54 13.09 -1.54
CA SER A 19 17.14 13.72 -2.72
C SER A 19 17.15 12.78 -3.92
N ASN A 20 17.59 13.28 -5.07
CA ASN A 20 17.75 12.52 -6.32
C ASN A 20 16.48 11.70 -6.68
N VAL A 21 15.31 12.32 -6.50
CA VAL A 21 14.05 11.71 -6.83
C VAL A 21 13.85 11.73 -8.34
N GLN A 22 13.64 10.55 -8.92
CA GLN A 22 13.45 10.44 -10.36
C GLN A 22 12.57 9.26 -10.73
N ARG A 23 11.87 9.39 -11.87
CA ARG A 23 11.21 8.27 -12.52
C ARG A 23 12.26 7.42 -13.22
N VAL A 24 12.28 6.11 -12.89
CA VAL A 24 13.14 5.12 -13.57
C VAL A 24 12.46 4.65 -14.85
N CYS A 25 11.20 4.22 -14.75
CA CYS A 25 10.42 3.73 -15.87
C CYS A 25 8.91 3.75 -15.60
N GLN A 26 8.12 3.45 -16.61
CA GLN A 26 6.71 3.11 -16.48
C GLN A 26 6.57 1.58 -16.36
N LEU A 27 5.80 1.09 -15.38
CA LEU A 27 5.63 -0.35 -15.12
C LEU A 27 4.43 -0.94 -15.86
N THR A 28 3.36 -0.19 -16.07
CA THR A 28 2.09 -0.68 -16.63
C THR A 28 1.66 0.11 -17.86
N GLY A 29 0.78 -0.47 -18.67
CA GLY A 29 0.28 0.14 -19.90
C GLY A 29 1.14 -0.17 -21.13
N LYS A 30 0.67 0.30 -22.28
CA LYS A 30 1.28 0.04 -23.59
C LYS A 30 2.70 0.58 -23.72
N GLU A 31 2.99 1.74 -23.11
CA GLU A 31 4.29 2.39 -23.19
C GLU A 31 5.28 1.91 -22.10
N SER A 32 4.85 0.98 -21.24
CA SER A 32 5.68 0.47 -20.17
C SER A 32 6.78 -0.47 -20.64
N ILE A 33 7.82 -0.64 -19.82
CA ILE A 33 8.86 -1.65 -20.08
C ILE A 33 8.29 -3.08 -20.11
N ASN A 34 7.17 -3.32 -19.43
CA ASN A 34 6.52 -4.63 -19.32
C ASN A 34 5.50 -4.91 -20.41
N LYS A 35 5.10 -3.89 -21.20
CA LYS A 35 4.08 -4.03 -22.24
C LYS A 35 2.86 -4.79 -21.72
N THR A 36 2.27 -4.31 -20.61
CA THR A 36 1.18 -5.03 -19.96
C THR A 36 -0.13 -5.04 -20.74
N ASP A 37 -0.22 -4.24 -21.80
CA ASP A 37 -1.28 -4.29 -22.79
C ASP A 37 -1.43 -5.66 -23.45
N ARG A 38 -0.33 -6.45 -23.56
CA ARG A 38 -0.35 -7.87 -24.01
C ARG A 38 -1.20 -8.77 -23.12
N PHE A 39 -1.41 -8.37 -21.86
CA PHE A 39 -2.30 -9.02 -20.89
C PHE A 39 -3.65 -8.31 -20.74
N GLY A 40 -3.98 -7.40 -21.67
CA GLY A 40 -5.17 -6.58 -21.60
C GLY A 40 -5.16 -5.53 -20.49
N VAL A 41 -3.98 -5.10 -20.01
CA VAL A 41 -3.82 -4.03 -19.01
C VAL A 41 -3.24 -2.80 -19.68
N TYR A 42 -4.14 -1.87 -20.03
CA TYR A 42 -3.82 -0.59 -20.67
C TYR A 42 -3.77 0.57 -19.68
N GLY A 43 -4.51 0.44 -18.57
CA GLY A 43 -4.51 1.39 -17.47
C GLY A 43 -4.81 0.69 -16.17
N THR A 44 -4.04 1.01 -15.14
CA THR A 44 -4.21 0.51 -13.77
C THR A 44 -3.45 1.38 -12.79
N ASP A 45 -3.69 1.19 -11.51
CA ASP A 45 -3.06 1.97 -10.45
C ASP A 45 -2.57 1.11 -9.27
N LEU A 46 -2.13 1.78 -8.22
CA LEU A 46 -1.55 1.21 -7.00
C LEU A 46 -0.21 0.52 -7.24
N GLY A 47 -0.09 -0.78 -7.03
CA GLY A 47 1.16 -1.52 -7.16
C GLY A 47 1.81 -1.82 -5.81
N SER A 48 1.00 -2.11 -4.77
CA SER A 48 1.52 -2.63 -3.50
C SER A 48 2.19 -3.98 -3.71
N MET A 49 3.25 -4.24 -2.94
CA MET A 49 4.14 -5.36 -3.19
C MET A 49 4.25 -6.29 -1.99
N PHE A 50 4.40 -7.58 -2.26
CA PHE A 50 4.75 -8.58 -1.26
C PHE A 50 5.56 -9.72 -1.87
N GLU A 51 6.32 -10.43 -1.06
CA GLU A 51 7.09 -11.61 -1.50
C GLU A 51 6.36 -12.90 -1.15
N HIS A 52 6.32 -13.84 -2.10
CA HIS A 52 5.86 -15.19 -1.89
C HIS A 52 6.73 -16.17 -2.68
N ARG A 53 7.28 -17.17 -2.00
CA ARG A 53 8.13 -18.23 -2.60
C ARG A 53 9.23 -17.67 -3.51
N GLY A 54 9.92 -16.63 -3.05
CA GLY A 54 11.05 -16.02 -3.75
C GLY A 54 10.71 -15.11 -4.92
N ARG A 55 9.44 -14.86 -5.20
CA ARG A 55 8.96 -13.88 -6.17
C ARG A 55 8.31 -12.70 -5.49
N VAL A 56 8.45 -11.51 -6.06
CA VAL A 56 7.69 -10.33 -5.66
C VAL A 56 6.46 -10.21 -6.52
N PHE A 57 5.31 -10.01 -5.86
CA PHE A 57 4.02 -9.80 -6.50
C PHE A 57 3.61 -8.34 -6.36
N PHE A 58 3.05 -7.79 -7.44
CA PHE A 58 2.51 -6.43 -7.51
C PHE A 58 1.00 -6.50 -7.64
N LEU A 59 0.28 -5.90 -6.70
CA LEU A 59 -1.17 -5.81 -6.75
C LEU A 59 -1.59 -4.45 -7.28
N PHE A 60 -2.46 -4.49 -8.26
CA PHE A 60 -3.04 -3.31 -8.89
C PHE A 60 -4.51 -3.18 -8.51
N GLY A 61 -5.00 -1.95 -8.47
CA GLY A 61 -6.40 -1.61 -8.28
C GLY A 61 -7.22 -1.75 -9.57
N ASP A 62 -8.21 -0.89 -9.73
CA ASP A 62 -9.07 -0.90 -10.93
C ASP A 62 -8.22 -0.93 -12.19
N THR A 63 -8.46 -1.95 -13.00
CA THR A 63 -7.64 -2.27 -14.17
C THR A 63 -8.52 -2.32 -15.41
N PHE A 64 -8.10 -1.61 -16.46
CA PHE A 64 -8.84 -1.47 -17.69
C PHE A 64 -8.07 -2.02 -18.89
N GLY A 65 -8.82 -2.62 -19.82
CA GLY A 65 -8.35 -3.04 -21.13
C GLY A 65 -8.25 -1.87 -22.12
N PRO A 66 -8.48 -2.11 -23.40
CA PRO A 66 -8.37 -1.06 -24.40
C PRO A 66 -9.14 0.22 -24.06
N ARG A 67 -8.48 1.33 -24.25
CA ARG A 67 -9.00 2.68 -23.93
C ARG A 67 -8.57 3.65 -25.02
N SER A 68 -9.33 4.70 -25.23
CA SER A 68 -8.97 5.74 -26.20
C SER A 68 -7.79 6.56 -25.68
N ASP A 69 -7.01 7.15 -26.58
CA ASP A 69 -5.90 8.04 -26.22
C ASP A 69 -6.38 9.31 -25.47
N SER A 70 -7.65 9.67 -25.63
CA SER A 70 -8.28 10.79 -24.92
C SER A 70 -8.81 10.40 -23.53
N GLN A 71 -8.79 9.13 -23.16
CA GLN A 71 -9.26 8.68 -21.86
C GLN A 71 -8.33 9.20 -20.75
N THR A 72 -8.87 9.99 -19.85
CA THR A 72 -8.18 10.48 -18.66
C THR A 72 -8.66 9.73 -17.41
N GLY A 73 -7.73 9.45 -16.49
CA GLY A 73 -8.05 8.75 -15.26
C GLY A 73 -8.49 7.30 -15.44
N GLY A 74 -9.09 6.71 -14.41
CA GLY A 74 -9.64 5.35 -14.47
C GLY A 74 -10.79 5.24 -15.47
N GLY A 75 -10.74 4.21 -16.30
CA GLY A 75 -11.77 3.94 -17.32
C GLY A 75 -11.20 3.20 -18.53
N GLY A 76 -12.08 2.51 -19.25
CA GLY A 76 -11.73 1.69 -20.39
C GLY A 76 -12.62 0.45 -20.51
N GLN A 77 -12.30 -0.42 -21.44
CA GLN A 77 -13.00 -1.69 -21.63
C GLN A 77 -12.51 -2.72 -20.60
N ASN A 78 -13.24 -3.82 -20.46
CA ASN A 78 -12.84 -4.99 -19.66
C ASN A 78 -12.34 -4.61 -18.24
N TRP A 79 -13.14 -3.84 -17.51
CA TRP A 79 -12.83 -3.44 -16.16
C TRP A 79 -12.73 -4.65 -15.21
N ARG A 80 -11.62 -4.73 -14.51
CA ARG A 80 -11.35 -5.65 -13.39
C ARG A 80 -11.04 -4.80 -12.16
N CYS A 81 -11.63 -5.13 -11.01
CA CYS A 81 -11.43 -4.39 -9.77
C CYS A 81 -9.99 -4.47 -9.26
N ASN A 82 -9.25 -5.49 -9.71
CA ASN A 82 -7.87 -5.72 -9.30
C ASN A 82 -7.20 -6.74 -10.22
N THR A 83 -5.88 -6.64 -10.35
CA THR A 83 -5.04 -7.61 -11.05
C THR A 83 -3.70 -7.77 -10.35
N MET A 84 -2.89 -8.76 -10.74
CA MET A 84 -1.60 -9.02 -10.09
C MET A 84 -0.55 -9.43 -11.12
N ALA A 85 0.62 -8.79 -11.04
CA ALA A 85 1.84 -9.21 -11.74
C ALA A 85 2.81 -9.86 -10.75
N PHE A 86 3.81 -10.56 -11.27
CA PHE A 86 4.89 -11.15 -10.48
C PHE A 86 6.23 -11.05 -11.18
N THR A 87 7.30 -11.05 -10.39
CA THR A 87 8.66 -10.92 -10.88
C THR A 87 9.65 -11.69 -10.01
N SER A 88 10.70 -12.22 -10.65
CA SER A 88 11.94 -12.67 -10.03
C SER A 88 13.07 -11.65 -10.16
N ASP A 89 12.83 -10.53 -10.87
CA ASP A 89 13.82 -9.46 -11.04
C ASP A 89 14.17 -8.85 -9.68
N ASP A 90 15.46 -8.71 -9.42
CA ASP A 90 16.02 -8.16 -8.19
C ASP A 90 16.86 -6.89 -8.42
N ASN A 91 16.92 -6.41 -9.67
CA ASN A 91 17.63 -5.19 -10.02
C ASN A 91 16.66 -4.01 -10.22
N PRO A 92 16.40 -3.20 -9.19
CA PRO A 92 15.46 -2.10 -9.30
C PRO A 92 16.00 -0.90 -10.10
N SER A 93 17.32 -0.84 -10.34
CA SER A 93 17.98 0.36 -10.88
C SER A 93 17.68 0.64 -12.36
N ASN A 94 17.33 -0.39 -13.12
CA ASN A 94 16.93 -0.31 -14.54
C ASN A 94 15.41 -0.49 -14.76
N GLY A 95 14.64 -0.51 -13.70
CA GLY A 95 13.22 -0.84 -13.68
C GLY A 95 12.98 -2.29 -13.24
N VAL A 96 11.73 -2.68 -13.06
CA VAL A 96 11.34 -4.03 -12.66
C VAL A 96 10.61 -4.71 -13.82
N LEU A 97 11.22 -5.79 -14.33
CA LEU A 97 10.63 -6.60 -15.40
C LEU A 97 9.71 -7.66 -14.80
N PHE A 98 8.45 -7.68 -15.22
CA PHE A 98 7.51 -8.72 -14.79
C PHE A 98 7.76 -10.03 -15.58
N ASP A 99 7.89 -11.13 -14.86
CA ASP A 99 7.89 -12.48 -15.46
C ASP A 99 6.52 -12.76 -16.11
N GLY A 100 5.45 -12.20 -15.55
CA GLY A 100 4.10 -12.36 -16.04
C GLY A 100 3.05 -11.71 -15.16
N MET A 101 1.80 -11.98 -15.48
CA MET A 101 0.63 -11.63 -14.66
C MET A 101 -0.16 -12.90 -14.34
N ILE A 102 -0.98 -12.85 -13.28
CA ILE A 102 -1.97 -13.89 -13.06
C ILE A 102 -3.06 -13.72 -14.12
N VAL A 103 -3.24 -14.74 -14.95
CA VAL A 103 -4.08 -14.69 -16.14
C VAL A 103 -5.19 -15.73 -16.11
N SER A 104 -6.27 -15.44 -16.82
CA SER A 104 -7.34 -16.40 -17.17
C SER A 104 -6.92 -17.27 -18.37
N ALA A 105 -7.77 -18.21 -18.77
CA ALA A 105 -7.47 -19.17 -19.83
C ALA A 105 -7.24 -18.52 -21.21
N ASP A 106 -7.74 -17.30 -21.41
CA ASP A 106 -7.53 -16.49 -22.62
C ASP A 106 -6.21 -15.70 -22.63
N GLY A 107 -5.40 -15.83 -21.57
CA GLY A 107 -4.12 -15.12 -21.43
C GLY A 107 -4.26 -13.68 -20.94
N MET A 108 -5.46 -13.21 -20.63
CA MET A 108 -5.66 -11.86 -20.13
C MET A 108 -5.54 -11.82 -18.60
N ALA A 109 -5.08 -10.68 -18.06
CA ALA A 109 -4.95 -10.48 -16.62
C ALA A 109 -6.28 -10.70 -15.91
N LYS A 110 -6.26 -11.58 -14.94
CA LYS A 110 -7.45 -12.07 -14.22
C LYS A 110 -7.82 -11.15 -13.06
N GLU A 111 -9.12 -10.93 -12.87
CA GLU A 111 -9.62 -10.38 -11.62
C GLU A 111 -9.45 -11.40 -10.48
N LEU A 112 -8.88 -10.97 -9.36
CA LEU A 112 -8.56 -11.84 -8.23
C LEU A 112 -9.71 -11.87 -7.23
N ILE A 113 -10.13 -10.69 -6.77
CA ILE A 113 -11.18 -10.47 -5.79
C ILE A 113 -12.34 -9.77 -6.48
N THR A 114 -13.43 -10.47 -6.65
CA THR A 114 -14.60 -9.95 -7.37
C THR A 114 -15.41 -9.00 -6.51
N ALA A 115 -16.05 -8.00 -7.14
CA ALA A 115 -17.04 -7.12 -6.53
C ALA A 115 -18.38 -7.25 -7.26
N LYS A 116 -19.46 -6.77 -6.64
CA LYS A 116 -20.80 -6.76 -7.24
C LYS A 116 -20.91 -5.79 -8.42
N ARG A 117 -20.09 -4.73 -8.46
CA ARG A 117 -20.10 -3.64 -9.45
C ARG A 117 -21.41 -2.85 -9.44
N ILE A 118 -21.95 -2.65 -8.26
CA ILE A 118 -23.19 -1.90 -8.03
C ILE A 118 -22.86 -0.71 -7.12
N ASP A 119 -23.05 0.50 -7.65
CA ASP A 119 -22.85 1.73 -6.89
C ASP A 119 -23.80 1.78 -5.69
N LYS A 120 -23.30 2.24 -4.54
CA LYS A 120 -23.97 2.25 -3.22
C LYS A 120 -24.29 0.87 -2.63
N ASP A 121 -23.72 -0.19 -3.20
CA ASP A 121 -23.66 -1.53 -2.63
C ASP A 121 -22.18 -1.96 -2.52
N GLU A 122 -21.60 -2.55 -3.56
CA GLU A 122 -20.17 -2.83 -3.68
C GLU A 122 -19.73 -2.54 -5.12
N ILE A 123 -19.23 -1.32 -5.36
CA ILE A 123 -18.82 -0.87 -6.70
C ILE A 123 -17.51 -1.52 -7.12
N SER A 124 -16.55 -1.67 -6.17
CA SER A 124 -15.23 -2.25 -6.44
C SER A 124 -14.68 -2.95 -5.20
N ALA A 125 -13.70 -3.85 -5.40
CA ALA A 125 -12.90 -4.49 -4.36
C ALA A 125 -11.42 -4.18 -4.65
N ILE A 126 -10.87 -3.20 -3.95
CA ILE A 126 -9.53 -2.68 -4.22
C ILE A 126 -8.53 -3.28 -3.23
N PRO A 127 -7.46 -3.97 -3.69
CA PRO A 127 -6.41 -4.46 -2.80
C PRO A 127 -5.65 -3.27 -2.22
N THR A 128 -5.34 -3.34 -0.93
CA THR A 128 -4.60 -2.27 -0.26
C THR A 128 -3.18 -2.71 0.05
N TYR A 129 -3.00 -3.89 0.62
CA TYR A 129 -1.69 -4.50 0.85
C TYR A 129 -1.79 -6.03 0.94
N SER A 130 -0.63 -6.69 0.97
CA SER A 130 -0.59 -8.15 0.98
C SER A 130 0.58 -8.69 1.78
N VAL A 131 0.46 -9.95 2.17
CA VAL A 131 1.50 -10.68 2.86
C VAL A 131 1.43 -12.17 2.56
N SER A 132 2.58 -12.83 2.52
CA SER A 132 2.67 -14.29 2.52
C SER A 132 2.78 -14.78 3.96
N ALA A 133 1.89 -15.65 4.40
CA ALA A 133 1.91 -16.25 5.73
C ALA A 133 1.35 -17.67 5.67
N ASN A 134 1.72 -18.56 6.61
CA ASN A 134 1.16 -19.91 6.71
C ASN A 134 1.14 -20.67 5.36
N ASN A 135 2.15 -20.47 4.52
CA ASN A 135 2.26 -21.04 3.17
C ASN A 135 1.12 -20.64 2.21
N ALA A 136 0.46 -19.51 2.47
CA ALA A 136 -0.60 -18.93 1.65
C ALA A 136 -0.32 -17.44 1.38
N MET A 137 -0.99 -16.89 0.39
CA MET A 137 -1.03 -15.45 0.12
C MET A 137 -2.28 -14.85 0.77
N TYR A 138 -2.14 -13.67 1.37
CA TYR A 138 -3.23 -12.91 1.95
C TYR A 138 -3.25 -11.51 1.36
N VAL A 139 -4.44 -11.06 0.94
CA VAL A 139 -4.66 -9.71 0.42
C VAL A 139 -5.66 -9.00 1.32
N PHE A 140 -5.24 -7.89 1.92
CA PHE A 140 -6.14 -6.93 2.52
C PHE A 140 -6.76 -6.10 1.40
N TYR A 141 -8.07 -5.93 1.44
CA TYR A 141 -8.79 -5.18 0.42
C TYR A 141 -9.88 -4.32 1.03
N MET A 142 -10.23 -3.22 0.38
CA MET A 142 -11.39 -2.44 0.73
C MET A 142 -12.57 -2.79 -0.18
N SER A 143 -13.73 -3.07 0.44
CA SER A 143 -15.01 -3.17 -0.25
C SER A 143 -15.55 -1.76 -0.44
N VAL A 144 -15.39 -1.20 -1.63
CA VAL A 144 -15.81 0.17 -1.94
C VAL A 144 -17.30 0.20 -2.21
N ASN A 145 -18.03 1.00 -1.43
CA ASN A 145 -19.45 1.22 -1.58
C ASN A 145 -19.74 2.24 -2.69
N HIS A 146 -19.05 3.38 -2.66
CA HIS A 146 -19.29 4.49 -3.54
C HIS A 146 -18.03 5.34 -3.72
N TRP A 147 -17.75 5.78 -4.97
CA TRP A 147 -16.72 6.76 -5.28
C TRP A 147 -17.28 8.18 -5.10
N GLY A 148 -16.67 8.98 -4.23
CA GLY A 148 -17.03 10.36 -3.97
C GLY A 148 -16.24 11.36 -4.84
N ALA A 149 -16.05 12.57 -4.31
CA ALA A 149 -15.13 13.55 -4.89
C ALA A 149 -13.68 13.03 -4.87
N PRO A 150 -12.74 13.60 -5.67
CA PRO A 150 -11.35 13.18 -5.66
C PRO A 150 -10.78 13.09 -4.24
N GLY A 151 -10.13 11.96 -3.91
CA GLY A 151 -9.61 11.66 -2.59
C GLY A 151 -10.66 11.19 -1.55
N TYR A 152 -11.92 11.08 -1.92
CA TYR A 152 -13.00 10.59 -1.05
C TYR A 152 -13.68 9.37 -1.65
N TRP A 153 -13.81 8.32 -0.87
CA TRP A 153 -14.63 7.15 -1.18
C TRP A 153 -15.14 6.52 0.11
N TYR A 154 -16.27 5.87 -0.01
CA TYR A 154 -16.94 5.23 1.09
C TYR A 154 -16.79 3.72 0.98
N CYS A 155 -16.54 3.06 2.10
CA CYS A 155 -16.32 1.62 2.13
C CYS A 155 -17.36 0.92 2.99
N ASN A 156 -17.69 -0.31 2.62
CA ASN A 156 -18.49 -1.18 3.46
C ASN A 156 -17.64 -1.74 4.61
N PHE A 157 -16.41 -2.16 4.28
CA PHE A 157 -15.44 -2.73 5.21
C PHE A 157 -14.04 -2.82 4.58
N GLY A 158 -13.03 -2.96 5.42
CA GLY A 158 -11.76 -3.56 5.05
C GLY A 158 -11.85 -5.07 5.25
N GLY A 159 -11.41 -5.89 4.31
CA GLY A 159 -11.50 -7.33 4.36
C GLY A 159 -10.18 -8.03 4.13
N LEU A 160 -10.16 -9.34 4.36
CA LEU A 160 -9.02 -10.21 4.07
C LEU A 160 -9.46 -11.32 3.11
N ALA A 161 -8.66 -11.58 2.08
CA ALA A 161 -8.82 -12.71 1.18
C ALA A 161 -7.56 -13.57 1.18
N ARG A 162 -7.71 -14.88 0.95
CA ARG A 162 -6.64 -15.88 0.95
C ARG A 162 -6.57 -16.62 -0.37
N SER A 163 -5.35 -16.91 -0.80
CA SER A 163 -5.03 -17.85 -1.89
C SER A 163 -4.03 -18.91 -1.41
N THR A 164 -4.27 -20.17 -1.77
CA THR A 164 -3.37 -21.30 -1.48
C THR A 164 -2.77 -21.93 -2.74
N ASP A 165 -2.99 -21.32 -3.90
CA ASP A 165 -2.60 -21.78 -5.23
C ASP A 165 -1.81 -20.71 -6.02
N ASP A 166 -0.93 -20.00 -5.31
CA ASP A 166 -0.06 -18.97 -5.86
C ASP A 166 -0.82 -17.85 -6.59
N GLY A 167 -1.99 -17.48 -6.05
CA GLY A 167 -2.79 -16.35 -6.52
C GLY A 167 -3.79 -16.69 -7.63
N GLN A 168 -3.94 -17.96 -8.00
CA GLN A 168 -4.88 -18.36 -9.06
C GLN A 168 -6.33 -18.27 -8.63
N THR A 169 -6.64 -18.63 -7.39
CA THR A 169 -7.98 -18.47 -6.81
C THR A 169 -7.93 -17.81 -5.44
N TRP A 170 -8.98 -17.07 -5.12
CA TRP A 170 -9.05 -16.29 -3.88
C TRP A 170 -10.36 -16.52 -3.15
N GLN A 171 -10.27 -16.68 -1.85
CA GLN A 171 -11.39 -16.82 -0.94
C GLN A 171 -11.47 -15.60 -0.03
N LYS A 172 -12.56 -14.84 -0.06
CA LYS A 172 -12.87 -13.82 0.95
C LYS A 172 -13.11 -14.49 2.30
N LEU A 173 -12.44 -14.02 3.34
CA LEU A 173 -12.58 -14.53 4.70
C LEU A 173 -13.65 -13.71 5.42
N GLU A 174 -14.88 -14.19 5.43
CA GLU A 174 -16.07 -13.44 5.85
C GLU A 174 -16.00 -12.95 7.31
N GLU A 175 -15.30 -13.71 8.18
CA GLU A 175 -15.13 -13.37 9.59
C GLU A 175 -14.04 -12.30 9.84
N LEU A 176 -13.27 -11.92 8.79
CA LEU A 176 -12.17 -10.98 8.89
C LEU A 176 -12.51 -9.68 8.18
N LYS A 177 -13.34 -8.87 8.85
CA LYS A 177 -13.81 -7.58 8.35
C LYS A 177 -13.65 -6.50 9.40
N TRP A 178 -13.09 -5.38 8.99
CA TRP A 178 -12.99 -4.15 9.76
C TRP A 178 -14.03 -3.15 9.25
N PRO A 179 -14.75 -2.43 10.13
CA PRO A 179 -15.80 -1.48 9.72
C PRO A 179 -15.30 -0.45 8.68
N GLY A 180 -16.15 -0.18 7.69
CA GLY A 180 -15.81 0.74 6.58
C GLY A 180 -15.66 2.20 6.97
N ASP A 181 -16.21 2.59 8.12
CA ASP A 181 -16.03 3.90 8.76
C ASP A 181 -14.87 3.93 9.77
N GLY A 182 -14.14 2.81 9.92
CA GLY A 182 -12.96 2.68 10.78
C GLY A 182 -11.64 2.92 10.04
N ASN A 183 -10.54 2.77 10.79
CA ASN A 183 -9.19 3.07 10.29
C ASN A 183 -8.48 1.89 9.60
N PHE A 184 -9.01 0.68 9.60
CA PHE A 184 -8.32 -0.47 8.99
C PHE A 184 -8.95 -0.88 7.65
N VAL A 185 -9.29 0.13 6.85
CA VAL A 185 -9.87 -0.02 5.51
C VAL A 185 -8.76 -0.11 4.46
N GLN A 186 -7.79 0.80 4.54
CA GLN A 186 -6.57 0.73 3.74
C GLN A 186 -5.40 0.44 4.68
N THR A 187 -4.49 -0.42 4.24
CA THR A 187 -3.42 -0.92 5.12
C THR A 187 -2.06 -0.87 4.46
N ALA A 188 -1.02 -0.80 5.29
CA ALA A 188 0.35 -1.20 4.97
C ALA A 188 0.79 -2.28 5.95
N ILE A 189 1.64 -3.20 5.53
CA ILE A 189 2.02 -4.35 6.35
C ILE A 189 3.53 -4.54 6.29
N ALA A 190 4.14 -4.76 7.44
CA ALA A 190 5.50 -5.25 7.54
C ALA A 190 5.59 -6.38 8.56
N ARG A 191 6.58 -7.27 8.36
CA ARG A 191 6.84 -8.39 9.24
C ARG A 191 8.08 -8.13 10.06
N GLN A 192 8.01 -8.43 11.35
CA GLN A 192 9.16 -8.48 12.23
C GLN A 192 8.92 -9.49 13.37
N ASP A 193 9.87 -10.36 13.64
CA ASP A 193 9.86 -11.31 14.78
C ASP A 193 8.58 -12.16 14.86
N GLY A 194 8.07 -12.64 13.72
CA GLY A 194 6.86 -13.45 13.64
C GLY A 194 5.55 -12.68 13.87
N GLN A 195 5.63 -11.35 13.99
CA GLN A 195 4.49 -10.45 14.06
C GLN A 195 4.27 -9.76 12.70
N LEU A 196 3.03 -9.58 12.35
CA LEU A 196 2.58 -8.67 11.30
C LEU A 196 2.17 -7.36 11.96
N TRP A 197 2.85 -6.29 11.58
CA TRP A 197 2.53 -4.91 11.93
C TRP A 197 1.70 -4.33 10.81
N ILE A 198 0.52 -3.82 11.12
CA ILE A 198 -0.47 -3.39 10.13
C ILE A 198 -0.88 -1.97 10.46
N TRP A 199 -0.38 -1.01 9.67
CA TRP A 199 -0.77 0.39 9.72
C TRP A 199 -2.03 0.59 8.90
N GLY A 200 -3.06 1.17 9.49
CA GLY A 200 -4.36 1.33 8.87
C GLY A 200 -4.81 2.79 8.80
N ILE A 201 -5.47 3.13 7.71
CA ILE A 201 -6.17 4.40 7.51
C ILE A 201 -7.62 4.14 7.07
N PRO A 202 -8.55 5.10 7.24
CA PRO A 202 -9.91 4.95 6.75
C PRO A 202 -10.01 4.96 5.22
N GLY A 203 -11.20 4.80 4.69
CA GLY A 203 -11.48 5.07 3.28
C GLY A 203 -11.19 6.52 2.91
N GLY A 204 -10.69 6.75 1.70
CA GLY A 204 -10.24 8.07 1.27
C GLY A 204 -8.80 8.38 1.69
N ARG A 205 -8.40 9.66 1.56
CA ARG A 205 -7.01 10.14 1.72
C ARG A 205 -6.85 11.18 2.82
N HIS A 206 -7.83 11.27 3.73
CA HIS A 206 -7.90 12.37 4.70
C HIS A 206 -7.86 11.89 6.15
N GLY A 207 -7.57 10.60 6.39
CA GLY A 207 -7.46 10.04 7.74
C GLY A 207 -6.06 10.11 8.34
N GLY A 208 -5.95 9.77 9.61
CA GLY A 208 -4.68 9.52 10.30
C GLY A 208 -4.41 8.02 10.40
N VAL A 209 -3.19 7.65 10.78
CA VAL A 209 -2.77 6.26 10.87
C VAL A 209 -3.01 5.71 12.26
N GLN A 210 -3.60 4.53 12.33
CA GLN A 210 -3.65 3.68 13.53
C GLN A 210 -2.84 2.39 13.28
N LEU A 211 -2.53 1.67 14.33
CA LEU A 211 -1.72 0.45 14.24
C LEU A 211 -2.44 -0.73 14.89
N MET A 212 -2.46 -1.85 14.19
CA MET A 212 -2.78 -3.16 14.77
C MET A 212 -1.65 -4.14 14.51
N ARG A 213 -1.63 -5.23 15.27
CA ARG A 213 -0.71 -6.34 15.08
C ARG A 213 -1.40 -7.68 15.24
N VAL A 214 -0.82 -8.70 14.65
CA VAL A 214 -1.23 -10.08 14.84
C VAL A 214 -0.02 -11.00 14.66
N ALA A 215 0.08 -12.06 15.44
CA ALA A 215 1.06 -13.11 15.16
C ALA A 215 0.78 -13.71 13.78
N GLU A 216 1.82 -13.87 12.96
CA GLU A 216 1.69 -14.37 11.58
C GLU A 216 0.88 -15.67 11.50
N ALA A 217 1.15 -16.61 12.43
CA ALA A 217 0.44 -17.88 12.52
C ALA A 217 -1.06 -17.74 12.84
N ARG A 218 -1.51 -16.56 13.25
CA ARG A 218 -2.90 -16.27 13.68
C ARG A 218 -3.61 -15.26 12.79
N ILE A 219 -3.10 -14.99 11.59
CA ILE A 219 -3.64 -14.00 10.67
C ILE A 219 -5.13 -14.22 10.34
N GLU A 220 -5.61 -15.45 10.39
CA GLU A 220 -7.03 -15.80 10.15
C GLU A 220 -7.90 -15.78 11.42
N ASP A 221 -7.38 -15.41 12.58
CA ASP A 221 -8.16 -15.33 13.81
C ASP A 221 -8.37 -13.86 14.23
N MET A 222 -9.55 -13.32 13.94
CA MET A 222 -9.92 -11.94 14.29
C MET A 222 -9.69 -11.62 15.78
N ARG A 223 -9.86 -12.59 16.68
CA ARG A 223 -9.68 -12.41 18.12
C ARG A 223 -8.22 -12.30 18.56
N SER A 224 -7.30 -12.63 17.65
CA SER A 224 -5.86 -12.52 17.89
C SER A 224 -5.27 -11.16 17.50
N TYR A 225 -6.06 -10.30 16.83
CA TYR A 225 -5.63 -8.94 16.51
C TYR A 225 -5.64 -8.05 17.74
N GLU A 226 -4.57 -7.28 17.88
CA GLU A 226 -4.39 -6.29 18.95
C GLU A 226 -4.14 -4.91 18.34
N TYR A 227 -4.77 -3.91 18.91
CA TYR A 227 -4.75 -2.52 18.47
C TYR A 227 -3.92 -1.69 19.44
N PHE A 228 -3.05 -0.84 18.92
CA PHE A 228 -2.22 0.03 19.75
C PHE A 228 -3.11 1.08 20.45
N ALA A 229 -3.14 1.01 21.78
CA ALA A 229 -4.00 1.83 22.62
C ALA A 229 -3.23 2.96 23.37
N GLY A 230 -1.97 3.20 22.97
CA GLY A 230 -1.13 4.24 23.56
C GLY A 230 0.08 3.69 24.28
N MET A 231 0.79 4.58 24.96
CA MET A 231 1.93 4.24 25.83
C MET A 231 1.47 4.19 27.29
N GLY A 232 1.89 3.13 28.00
CA GLY A 232 1.91 3.10 29.44
C GLY A 232 3.14 3.83 29.99
N GLU A 233 3.51 3.57 31.25
CA GLU A 233 4.67 4.23 31.86
C GLU A 233 5.98 3.92 31.13
N ALA A 234 6.18 2.69 30.64
CA ALA A 234 7.40 2.27 29.95
C ALA A 234 7.17 1.39 28.72
N THR A 235 5.95 0.95 28.45
CA THR A 235 5.66 -0.03 27.39
C THR A 235 4.44 0.35 26.58
N ALA A 236 4.39 -0.13 25.33
CA ALA A 236 3.22 -0.01 24.48
C ALA A 236 2.03 -0.79 25.06
N VAL A 237 0.87 -0.16 25.10
CA VAL A 237 -0.40 -0.75 25.54
C VAL A 237 -1.18 -1.25 24.35
N TRP A 238 -1.65 -2.48 24.42
CA TRP A 238 -2.39 -3.15 23.37
C TRP A 238 -3.78 -3.54 23.84
N SER A 239 -4.78 -3.43 22.97
CA SER A 239 -6.17 -3.79 23.27
C SER A 239 -6.74 -4.65 22.15
N ARG A 240 -7.59 -5.61 22.49
CA ARG A 240 -8.40 -6.35 21.51
C ARG A 240 -9.67 -5.58 21.07
N ASP A 241 -9.95 -4.48 21.72
CA ASP A 241 -11.03 -3.56 21.32
C ASP A 241 -10.48 -2.49 20.38
N MET A 242 -10.82 -2.58 19.10
CA MET A 242 -10.39 -1.65 18.04
C MET A 242 -10.73 -0.19 18.36
N ARG A 243 -11.82 0.06 19.10
CA ARG A 243 -12.24 1.43 19.48
C ARG A 243 -11.26 2.12 20.41
N LYS A 244 -10.33 1.37 21.00
CA LYS A 244 -9.23 1.90 21.84
C LYS A 244 -7.98 2.24 21.04
N ALA A 245 -7.96 1.95 19.73
CA ALA A 245 -6.83 2.31 18.89
C ALA A 245 -6.63 3.84 18.88
N VAL A 246 -5.38 4.26 19.01
CA VAL A 246 -5.01 5.68 18.97
C VAL A 246 -4.28 6.03 17.68
N THR A 247 -4.41 7.28 17.26
CA THR A 247 -3.69 7.79 16.08
C THR A 247 -2.21 7.94 16.41
N ILE A 248 -1.35 7.40 15.54
CA ILE A 248 0.12 7.45 15.65
C ILE A 248 0.77 8.38 14.62
N VAL A 249 0.09 8.65 13.50
CA VAL A 249 0.47 9.70 12.54
C VAL A 249 -0.78 10.50 12.22
N GLU A 250 -0.69 11.82 12.40
CA GLU A 250 -1.81 12.72 12.16
C GLU A 250 -2.16 12.82 10.67
N LYS A 251 -3.44 13.10 10.44
CA LYS A 251 -4.00 13.33 9.10
C LYS A 251 -3.45 14.60 8.43
N PRO A 252 -3.44 14.67 7.07
CA PRO A 252 -3.98 13.68 6.14
C PRO A 252 -2.93 12.65 5.72
N VAL A 253 -3.34 11.39 5.65
CA VAL A 253 -2.54 10.29 5.11
C VAL A 253 -3.39 9.52 4.09
N GLY A 254 -2.91 9.45 2.86
CA GLY A 254 -3.45 8.60 1.81
C GLY A 254 -2.72 7.26 1.73
N GLU A 255 -2.79 6.60 0.57
CA GLU A 255 -2.19 5.28 0.34
C GLU A 255 -0.76 5.25 0.84
N LEU A 256 -0.42 4.23 1.63
CA LEU A 256 0.84 4.19 2.37
C LEU A 256 1.55 2.84 2.22
N SER A 257 2.86 2.87 2.46
CA SER A 257 3.67 1.68 2.69
C SER A 257 4.66 1.90 3.84
N VAL A 258 5.05 0.83 4.52
CA VAL A 258 6.01 0.89 5.63
C VAL A 258 7.00 -0.24 5.50
N VAL A 259 8.30 0.07 5.62
CA VAL A 259 9.39 -0.90 5.59
C VAL A 259 10.38 -0.62 6.73
N TRP A 260 11.08 -1.66 7.20
CA TRP A 260 12.28 -1.44 7.99
C TRP A 260 13.41 -0.98 7.06
N ASN A 261 14.12 0.07 7.45
CA ASN A 261 15.23 0.62 6.68
C ASN A 261 16.55 0.46 7.43
N GLU A 262 17.45 -0.37 6.89
CA GLU A 262 18.74 -0.68 7.51
C GLU A 262 19.70 0.50 7.55
N TYR A 263 19.67 1.41 6.56
CA TYR A 263 20.53 2.60 6.55
C TYR A 263 20.19 3.55 7.69
N LEU A 264 18.90 3.76 7.94
CA LEU A 264 18.43 4.61 9.03
C LEU A 264 18.39 3.88 10.37
N GLN A 265 18.29 2.55 10.39
CA GLN A 265 17.91 1.72 11.55
C GLN A 265 16.58 2.18 12.14
N ARG A 266 15.61 2.42 11.25
CA ARG A 266 14.28 2.97 11.55
C ARG A 266 13.21 2.34 10.64
N TRP A 267 11.99 2.40 11.09
CA TRP A 267 10.84 2.23 10.21
C TRP A 267 10.73 3.42 9.28
N LEU A 268 10.48 3.19 8.00
CA LEU A 268 10.27 4.21 6.99
C LEU A 268 8.86 4.06 6.43
N MET A 269 8.04 5.10 6.58
CA MET A 269 6.69 5.20 6.02
C MET A 269 6.72 6.17 4.84
N ALA A 270 6.18 5.74 3.70
CA ALA A 270 5.89 6.60 2.55
C ALA A 270 4.38 6.66 2.33
N TYR A 271 3.86 7.84 2.01
CA TYR A 271 2.42 8.04 1.84
C TYR A 271 2.11 9.29 1.00
N LEU A 272 0.88 9.34 0.46
CA LEU A 272 0.34 10.55 -0.14
C LEU A 272 -0.20 11.49 0.93
N ASN A 273 0.19 12.76 0.88
CA ASN A 273 -0.41 13.84 1.64
C ASN A 273 -1.24 14.73 0.70
N GLU A 274 -2.57 14.63 0.78
CA GLU A 274 -3.48 15.42 -0.07
C GLU A 274 -3.45 16.92 0.21
N GLN A 275 -3.04 17.35 1.41
CA GLN A 275 -2.95 18.77 1.73
C GLN A 275 -1.74 19.43 1.06
N THR A 276 -0.64 18.71 0.94
CA THR A 276 0.59 19.19 0.28
C THR A 276 0.68 18.75 -1.18
N HIS A 277 -0.24 17.89 -1.63
CA HIS A 277 -0.22 17.24 -2.94
C HIS A 277 1.14 16.60 -3.25
N ALA A 278 1.68 15.85 -2.28
CA ALA A 278 3.01 15.30 -2.35
C ALA A 278 3.07 13.87 -1.79
N ILE A 279 4.03 13.11 -2.28
CA ILE A 279 4.53 11.93 -1.56
C ILE A 279 5.48 12.42 -0.48
N GLU A 280 5.24 11.97 0.74
CA GLU A 280 6.05 12.28 1.91
C GLU A 280 6.59 11.00 2.55
N MET A 281 7.74 11.11 3.21
CA MET A 281 8.32 10.06 4.02
C MET A 281 8.51 10.52 5.46
N ARG A 282 8.33 9.58 6.39
CA ARG A 282 8.61 9.74 7.83
C ARG A 282 9.40 8.54 8.33
N GLU A 283 10.29 8.78 9.29
CA GLU A 283 10.89 7.69 10.05
C GLU A 283 10.18 7.46 11.37
N GLY A 284 10.16 6.21 11.84
CA GLY A 284 9.63 5.81 13.13
C GLY A 284 10.65 5.02 13.93
N VAL A 285 10.76 5.33 15.22
CA VAL A 285 11.68 4.62 16.13
C VAL A 285 11.18 3.19 16.41
N SER A 286 9.87 3.04 16.50
CA SER A 286 9.18 1.75 16.62
C SER A 286 7.97 1.70 15.69
N PRO A 287 7.30 0.56 15.50
CA PRO A 287 6.10 0.49 14.67
C PRO A 287 4.98 1.47 15.07
N TRP A 288 4.89 1.80 16.34
CA TRP A 288 3.95 2.77 16.90
C TRP A 288 4.51 4.18 17.02
N GLY A 289 5.77 4.39 16.58
CA GLY A 289 6.45 5.67 16.69
C GLY A 289 7.41 5.77 17.89
N PRO A 290 7.82 7.01 18.28
CA PRO A 290 7.41 8.26 17.65
C PRO A 290 7.79 8.32 16.17
N TRP A 291 6.93 8.98 15.37
CA TRP A 291 7.17 9.24 13.96
C TRP A 291 7.67 10.67 13.77
N SER A 292 8.67 10.85 12.90
CA SER A 292 9.27 12.16 12.60
C SER A 292 8.27 13.12 11.93
N PRO A 293 8.57 14.41 11.87
CA PRO A 293 7.99 15.30 10.86
C PRO A 293 8.16 14.74 9.45
N PRO A 294 7.30 15.11 8.47
CA PRO A 294 7.40 14.59 7.11
C PRO A 294 8.54 15.24 6.33
N HIS A 295 9.18 14.44 5.48
CA HIS A 295 10.09 14.90 4.45
C HIS A 295 9.43 14.70 3.08
N ARG A 296 9.34 15.78 2.29
CA ARG A 296 8.79 15.72 0.93
C ARG A 296 9.72 14.91 0.03
N VAL A 297 9.12 13.96 -0.70
CA VAL A 297 9.81 13.17 -1.73
C VAL A 297 9.62 13.82 -3.09
N CYS A 298 8.38 13.91 -3.56
CA CYS A 298 7.99 14.57 -4.81
C CYS A 298 6.58 15.14 -4.69
N SER A 299 6.19 16.01 -5.61
CA SER A 299 4.90 16.68 -5.57
C SER A 299 4.15 16.64 -6.90
N ALA A 300 2.88 17.05 -6.88
CA ALA A 300 2.07 17.17 -8.07
C ALA A 300 2.59 18.22 -9.07
N ALA A 301 3.51 19.13 -8.65
CA ALA A 301 4.19 20.03 -9.57
C ALA A 301 5.16 19.27 -10.47
N ASP A 302 5.79 18.21 -9.96
CA ASP A 302 6.76 17.40 -10.71
C ASP A 302 6.05 16.24 -11.44
N TYR A 303 5.06 15.63 -10.77
CA TYR A 303 4.29 14.47 -11.25
C TYR A 303 2.80 14.72 -11.06
N PRO A 304 2.12 15.36 -12.01
CA PRO A 304 0.70 15.73 -11.88
C PRO A 304 -0.20 14.55 -11.52
N ALA A 305 -1.08 14.79 -10.54
CA ALA A 305 -2.05 13.82 -10.04
C ALA A 305 -1.42 12.49 -9.55
N LEU A 306 -0.26 12.59 -8.88
CA LEU A 306 0.45 11.48 -8.26
C LEU A 306 -0.32 10.92 -7.05
N TYR A 307 -0.20 9.62 -6.80
CA TYR A 307 -0.68 8.96 -5.59
C TYR A 307 -0.06 7.56 -5.44
N GLY A 308 -0.27 6.95 -4.27
CA GLY A 308 0.35 5.68 -3.92
C GLY A 308 1.87 5.83 -3.79
N ALA A 309 2.43 5.20 -2.79
CA ALA A 309 3.87 5.18 -2.57
C ALA A 309 4.23 3.85 -1.94
N TYR A 310 4.45 2.84 -2.77
CA TYR A 310 4.64 1.47 -2.30
C TYR A 310 6.10 1.05 -2.41
N MET A 311 6.73 0.88 -1.26
CA MET A 311 8.08 0.35 -1.10
C MET A 311 8.04 -1.15 -0.82
N HIS A 312 9.15 -1.84 -1.13
CA HIS A 312 9.34 -3.23 -0.73
C HIS A 312 10.81 -3.44 -0.31
N PRO A 313 11.11 -4.20 0.77
CA PRO A 313 12.48 -4.38 1.27
C PRO A 313 13.46 -4.93 0.24
N ARG A 314 13.02 -5.78 -0.69
CA ARG A 314 13.85 -6.34 -1.76
C ARG A 314 14.41 -5.29 -2.72
N PHE A 315 13.76 -4.15 -2.83
CA PHE A 315 14.12 -3.06 -3.74
C PHE A 315 14.72 -1.87 -3.00
N LEU A 316 15.48 -2.15 -1.95
CA LEU A 316 16.32 -1.18 -1.25
C LEU A 316 17.78 -1.47 -1.60
N GLU A 317 18.50 -0.48 -2.12
CA GLU A 317 19.92 -0.60 -2.45
C GLU A 317 20.79 0.24 -1.49
N ASP A 318 22.10 0.06 -1.55
CA ASP A 318 23.07 0.75 -0.71
C ASP A 318 22.77 0.64 0.79
N GLY A 319 22.39 -0.58 1.23
CA GLY A 319 21.99 -0.85 2.61
C GLY A 319 20.70 -0.14 3.03
N GLY A 320 19.86 0.26 2.07
CA GLY A 320 18.61 0.99 2.32
C GLY A 320 18.70 2.50 2.13
N ARG A 321 19.87 3.05 1.73
CA ARG A 321 20.04 4.46 1.41
C ARG A 321 19.28 4.84 0.14
N THR A 322 19.30 3.96 -0.85
CA THR A 322 18.55 4.13 -2.10
C THR A 322 17.25 3.35 -2.00
N VAL A 323 16.13 4.04 -2.16
CA VAL A 323 14.78 3.51 -2.03
C VAL A 323 14.10 3.56 -3.38
N TYR A 324 13.50 2.44 -3.78
CA TYR A 324 12.60 2.39 -4.93
C TYR A 324 11.17 2.15 -4.48
N PHE A 325 10.23 2.74 -5.22
CA PHE A 325 8.81 2.62 -4.91
C PHE A 325 7.93 2.71 -6.16
N ALA A 326 6.81 2.02 -6.13
CA ALA A 326 5.76 2.17 -7.12
C ALA A 326 4.91 3.40 -6.79
N MET A 327 4.65 4.24 -7.79
CA MET A 327 3.82 5.44 -7.69
C MET A 327 2.85 5.49 -8.85
N SER A 328 1.61 5.79 -8.59
CA SER A 328 0.59 5.95 -9.62
C SER A 328 0.42 7.41 -10.02
N GLN A 329 0.02 7.63 -11.26
CA GLN A 329 -0.51 8.91 -11.72
C GLN A 329 -1.90 8.70 -12.31
N TRP A 330 -2.87 9.50 -11.85
CA TRP A 330 -4.23 9.46 -12.39
C TRP A 330 -4.30 9.78 -13.91
N LEU A 331 -3.37 10.60 -14.36
CA LEU A 331 -3.10 10.88 -15.74
C LEU A 331 -1.68 10.42 -16.07
N PRO A 332 -1.47 9.30 -16.77
CA PRO A 332 -2.33 8.54 -17.69
C PRO A 332 -3.03 7.30 -17.08
N TYR A 333 -3.16 7.19 -15.78
CA TYR A 333 -3.70 6.04 -15.05
C TYR A 333 -2.80 4.78 -15.21
N ASN A 334 -1.55 4.96 -14.82
CA ASN A 334 -0.54 3.93 -14.85
C ASN A 334 0.42 4.03 -13.66
N VAL A 335 1.15 2.95 -13.44
CA VAL A 335 2.12 2.82 -12.36
C VAL A 335 3.52 3.07 -12.88
N PHE A 336 4.28 3.87 -12.14
CA PHE A 336 5.65 4.27 -12.42
C PHE A 336 6.59 3.76 -11.34
N TRP A 337 7.79 3.40 -11.75
CA TRP A 337 8.87 3.02 -10.86
C TRP A 337 9.73 4.23 -10.55
N MET A 338 9.80 4.57 -9.29
CA MET A 338 10.47 5.76 -8.78
C MET A 338 11.70 5.37 -7.97
N LYS A 339 12.70 6.25 -7.97
CA LYS A 339 13.92 6.17 -7.16
C LYS A 339 14.05 7.40 -6.30
N ALA A 340 14.52 7.24 -5.08
CA ALA A 340 14.86 8.32 -4.15
C ALA A 340 16.09 7.94 -3.33
N VAL A 341 16.86 8.93 -2.88
CA VAL A 341 18.04 8.72 -2.03
C VAL A 341 17.83 9.40 -0.69
N LEU A 342 17.91 8.62 0.38
CA LEU A 342 17.78 9.12 1.74
C LEU A 342 19.05 9.84 2.19
N GLN A 343 18.88 10.92 2.92
CA GLN A 343 19.95 11.67 3.57
C GLN A 343 19.83 11.46 5.08
N LYS A 344 20.93 11.12 5.73
CA LYS A 344 21.01 10.90 7.18
C LYS A 344 21.75 12.04 7.84
N ILE A 345 21.30 12.46 9.03
CA ILE A 345 22.04 13.36 9.91
C ILE A 345 23.30 12.60 10.37
N ASP A 346 24.47 13.21 10.25
CA ASP A 346 25.76 12.68 10.69
C ASP A 346 25.86 12.61 12.23
#